data_f5e7dffe49f34ff250e7de635e01cce8
#
_entry.id   f5e7dffe49f34ff250e7de635e01cce8
#
_cell.length_a   1.000
_cell.length_b   1.000
_cell.length_c   1.000
_cell.angle_alpha   90.00
_cell.angle_beta   90.00
_cell.angle_gamma   90.00
#
_symmetry.space_group_name_H-M   'P 1'
#
loop_
_entity.id
_entity.type
_entity.pdbx_description
1 polymer ?
#
loop_
_entity_poly.entity_id
_entity_poly.type
_entity_poly.pdbx_seq_one_letter_code
_entity_poly.pdbx_strand_id
1 'polypeptide(L)'
;MKVTQTLMTASVVALVAGGALAEDMTIVSWGGAYSSSQQNAYHDPYMAANPDVNIINDESSAEAVAKLRAMNEAGNVTWDVVDVVAADAMRLCDEGLAMEIDADTQLAPAPDGTLASEDFGELLVSECFIPQIVYSTTFGYRTDMVGDTPPTSVCAIFDTDAYPGRRSLEKRPINNMEWALLCDGVAKADVYDVLETEEGQAQAFAKLDTIKEDVIWWSAGADTPQLLADGEVVMGSTYNGRLFALIEEQKQPVGMLWDAQVFDLDGWIIPAGLSDERKARALDYIYFATDTQRLADQAKYISYGPARASSAPLVGMHAELGIDMAPHMPTDPENAKNTFLYNYEWWADYRDDLDAKFQAWLSQ
;
A
#
# COMPACT_ATOMS: atom_id res chain seq x y z
N MET A 1 -2.08 79.92 -45.22
CA MET A 1 -2.76 79.05 -44.27
C MET A 1 -1.94 77.74 -44.17
N LYS A 2 -1.27 77.56 -43.04
CA LYS A 2 -0.51 76.30 -42.73
C LYS A 2 -1.40 75.46 -41.79
N VAL A 3 -1.78 74.29 -42.27
CA VAL A 3 -2.54 73.33 -41.49
C VAL A 3 -1.53 72.42 -40.77
N THR A 4 -1.49 72.50 -39.48
CA THR A 4 -0.66 71.62 -38.61
C THR A 4 -1.46 70.36 -38.30
N GLN A 5 -1.01 69.20 -38.81
CA GLN A 5 -1.58 67.90 -38.44
C GLN A 5 -0.88 67.41 -37.14
N THR A 6 -1.66 67.26 -36.10
CA THR A 6 -1.25 66.63 -34.82
C THR A 6 -1.43 65.12 -34.90
N LEU A 7 -0.33 64.34 -34.96
CA LEU A 7 -0.41 62.89 -34.84
C LEU A 7 -0.60 62.52 -33.33
N MET A 8 -1.74 61.94 -33.01
CA MET A 8 -1.96 61.23 -31.75
C MET A 8 -1.39 59.81 -31.86
N THR A 9 -0.29 59.56 -31.13
CA THR A 9 0.26 58.21 -30.93
C THR A 9 -0.53 57.50 -29.82
N ALA A 10 -1.37 56.53 -30.18
CA ALA A 10 -2.00 55.64 -29.20
C ALA A 10 -1.00 54.57 -28.78
N SER A 11 -0.54 54.61 -27.53
CA SER A 11 0.27 53.54 -26.92
C SER A 11 -0.66 52.39 -26.52
N VAL A 12 -0.56 51.28 -27.25
CA VAL A 12 -1.18 50.01 -26.88
C VAL A 12 -0.31 49.38 -25.78
N VAL A 13 -0.77 49.40 -24.56
CA VAL A 13 -0.19 48.60 -23.45
C VAL A 13 -0.69 47.16 -23.64
N ALA A 14 0.13 46.30 -24.20
CA ALA A 14 -0.11 44.87 -24.19
C ALA A 14 0.06 44.34 -22.77
N LEU A 15 -1.01 44.03 -22.04
CA LEU A 15 -0.98 43.18 -20.86
C LEU A 15 -0.53 41.79 -21.33
N VAL A 16 0.74 41.47 -21.10
CA VAL A 16 1.21 40.10 -21.14
C VAL A 16 0.66 39.44 -19.87
N ALA A 17 -0.46 38.73 -19.98
CA ALA A 17 -0.88 37.78 -18.99
C ALA A 17 0.19 36.66 -18.99
N GLY A 18 1.18 36.80 -18.14
CA GLY A 18 2.09 35.69 -17.82
C GLY A 18 1.24 34.62 -17.16
N GLY A 19 0.89 33.56 -17.94
CA GLY A 19 0.38 32.34 -17.34
C GLY A 19 1.47 31.86 -16.36
N ALA A 20 1.16 31.81 -15.07
CA ALA A 20 1.99 31.10 -14.12
C ALA A 20 2.13 29.66 -14.65
N LEU A 21 3.35 29.18 -14.85
CA LEU A 21 3.58 27.78 -15.12
C LEU A 21 3.13 27.02 -13.87
N ALA A 22 2.39 25.91 -14.08
CA ALA A 22 2.03 25.03 -12.97
C ALA A 22 3.30 24.56 -12.26
N GLU A 23 3.24 24.52 -10.94
CA GLU A 23 4.35 24.04 -10.11
C GLU A 23 4.30 22.51 -10.03
N ASP A 24 5.42 21.88 -10.33
CA ASP A 24 5.55 20.43 -10.24
C ASP A 24 5.56 19.98 -8.77
N MET A 25 4.77 18.95 -8.46
CA MET A 25 4.75 18.23 -7.20
C MET A 25 4.94 16.74 -7.48
N THR A 26 6.05 16.18 -7.00
CA THR A 26 6.37 14.77 -7.21
C THR A 26 5.78 13.91 -6.09
N ILE A 27 4.87 13.01 -6.45
CA ILE A 27 4.27 12.02 -5.55
C ILE A 27 4.79 10.63 -5.92
N VAL A 28 5.37 9.96 -4.93
CA VAL A 28 5.94 8.63 -5.11
C VAL A 28 4.93 7.56 -4.72
N SER A 29 4.83 6.51 -5.52
CA SER A 29 3.86 5.43 -5.36
C SER A 29 4.43 4.06 -5.78
N TRP A 30 3.61 3.00 -5.67
CA TRP A 30 3.97 1.60 -5.95
C TRP A 30 3.76 1.16 -7.40
N GLY A 31 3.28 2.03 -8.25
CA GLY A 31 3.07 1.75 -9.67
C GLY A 31 1.82 0.92 -9.99
N GLY A 32 1.59 0.76 -11.29
CA GLY A 32 0.52 -0.08 -11.84
C GLY A 32 -0.88 0.33 -11.39
N ALA A 33 -1.74 -0.67 -11.09
CA ALA A 33 -3.12 -0.44 -10.69
C ALA A 33 -3.24 0.43 -9.41
N TYR A 34 -2.27 0.34 -8.50
CA TYR A 34 -2.27 1.15 -7.29
C TYR A 34 -2.07 2.65 -7.60
N SER A 35 -1.04 3.01 -8.35
CA SER A 35 -0.84 4.40 -8.79
C SER A 35 -2.01 4.91 -9.64
N SER A 36 -2.60 4.05 -10.47
CA SER A 36 -3.80 4.41 -11.25
C SER A 36 -5.00 4.69 -10.35
N SER A 37 -5.18 3.95 -9.25
CA SER A 37 -6.25 4.21 -8.29
C SER A 37 -6.08 5.56 -7.58
N GLN A 38 -4.84 5.92 -7.24
CA GLN A 38 -4.50 7.22 -6.64
C GLN A 38 -4.69 8.36 -7.66
N GLN A 39 -4.29 8.14 -8.91
CA GLN A 39 -4.50 9.11 -9.99
C GLN A 39 -5.98 9.49 -10.10
N ASN A 40 -6.86 8.50 -10.14
CA ASN A 40 -8.31 8.72 -10.29
C ASN A 40 -8.96 9.30 -9.03
N ALA A 41 -8.58 8.83 -7.83
CA ALA A 41 -9.22 9.22 -6.58
C ALA A 41 -8.71 10.57 -6.04
N TYR A 42 -7.43 10.87 -6.24
CA TYR A 42 -6.74 11.99 -5.60
C TYR A 42 -6.13 12.98 -6.59
N HIS A 43 -5.22 12.53 -7.48
CA HIS A 43 -4.37 13.42 -8.27
C HIS A 43 -5.18 14.24 -9.27
N ASP A 44 -6.00 13.60 -10.11
CA ASP A 44 -6.82 14.29 -11.09
C ASP A 44 -7.84 15.23 -10.43
N PRO A 45 -8.59 14.82 -9.38
CA PRO A 45 -9.48 15.73 -8.67
C PRO A 45 -8.75 16.90 -7.98
N TYR A 46 -7.55 16.67 -7.44
CA TYR A 46 -6.75 17.73 -6.82
C TYR A 46 -6.26 18.74 -7.85
N MET A 47 -5.67 18.29 -8.97
CA MET A 47 -5.23 19.16 -10.06
C MET A 47 -6.39 19.92 -10.70
N ALA A 48 -7.58 19.30 -10.78
CA ALA A 48 -8.77 20.00 -11.28
C ALA A 48 -9.22 21.16 -10.37
N ALA A 49 -9.00 21.01 -9.04
CA ALA A 49 -9.27 22.06 -8.06
C ALA A 49 -8.12 23.10 -7.97
N ASN A 50 -6.89 22.69 -8.29
CA ASN A 50 -5.66 23.48 -8.16
C ASN A 50 -4.92 23.51 -9.51
N PRO A 51 -5.36 24.31 -10.51
CA PRO A 51 -4.80 24.29 -11.86
C PRO A 51 -3.37 24.86 -11.97
N ASP A 52 -2.83 25.40 -10.90
CA ASP A 52 -1.46 25.85 -10.74
C ASP A 52 -0.52 24.76 -10.20
N VAL A 53 -1.02 23.54 -9.94
CA VAL A 53 -0.24 22.37 -9.54
C VAL A 53 -0.24 21.31 -10.64
N ASN A 54 0.94 20.74 -10.92
CA ASN A 54 1.11 19.61 -11.81
C ASN A 54 1.70 18.44 -11.01
N ILE A 55 0.94 17.36 -10.84
CA ILE A 55 1.42 16.16 -10.12
C ILE A 55 2.20 15.28 -11.07
N ILE A 56 3.42 14.93 -10.66
CA ILE A 56 4.31 13.99 -11.34
C ILE A 56 4.35 12.71 -10.51
N ASN A 57 3.93 11.60 -11.09
CA ASN A 57 4.05 10.28 -10.45
C ASN A 57 5.48 9.74 -10.61
N ASP A 58 6.04 9.24 -9.50
CA ASP A 58 7.26 8.45 -9.45
C ASP A 58 6.91 7.07 -8.86
N GLU A 59 7.28 5.99 -9.51
CA GLU A 59 6.90 4.63 -9.09
C GLU A 59 8.03 3.93 -8.30
N SER A 60 8.70 4.67 -7.42
CA SER A 60 9.90 4.22 -6.69
C SER A 60 9.68 3.90 -5.21
N SER A 61 8.45 3.70 -4.74
CA SER A 61 8.16 3.44 -3.31
C SER A 61 8.94 2.26 -2.73
N ALA A 62 9.16 1.21 -3.52
CA ALA A 62 9.98 0.07 -3.10
C ALA A 62 11.42 0.43 -2.69
N GLU A 63 11.94 1.56 -3.17
CA GLU A 63 13.28 2.06 -2.89
C GLU A 63 13.27 3.31 -2.01
N ALA A 64 12.12 3.71 -1.46
CA ALA A 64 11.90 5.00 -0.83
C ALA A 64 12.90 5.30 0.30
N VAL A 65 13.12 4.35 1.21
CA VAL A 65 14.04 4.53 2.35
C VAL A 65 15.46 4.83 1.85
N ALA A 66 15.98 4.04 0.92
CA ALA A 66 17.35 4.23 0.40
C ALA A 66 17.49 5.55 -0.37
N LYS A 67 16.51 5.88 -1.19
CA LYS A 67 16.53 7.12 -2.00
C LYS A 67 16.39 8.37 -1.12
N LEU A 68 15.50 8.37 -0.12
CA LEU A 68 15.35 9.50 0.81
C LEU A 68 16.61 9.74 1.63
N ARG A 69 17.27 8.68 2.11
CA ARG A 69 18.59 8.81 2.76
C ARG A 69 19.62 9.49 1.85
N ALA A 70 19.74 9.00 0.61
CA ALA A 70 20.68 9.56 -0.37
C ALA A 70 20.34 11.02 -0.74
N MET A 71 19.06 11.35 -0.91
CA MET A 71 18.62 12.74 -1.18
C MET A 71 18.91 13.67 -0.01
N ASN A 72 18.68 13.20 1.22
CA ASN A 72 18.96 13.99 2.42
C ASN A 72 20.47 14.21 2.62
N GLU A 73 21.30 13.19 2.42
CA GLU A 73 22.77 13.32 2.44
C GLU A 73 23.27 14.31 1.40
N ALA A 74 22.66 14.31 0.20
CA ALA A 74 23.00 15.26 -0.87
C ALA A 74 22.45 16.67 -0.63
N GLY A 75 21.58 16.87 0.38
CA GLY A 75 20.90 18.15 0.63
C GLY A 75 19.95 18.56 -0.51
N ASN A 76 19.42 17.62 -1.26
CA ASN A 76 18.56 17.85 -2.42
C ASN A 76 17.39 16.82 -2.46
N VAL A 77 16.32 17.10 -1.73
CA VAL A 77 15.10 16.27 -1.72
C VAL A 77 14.20 16.70 -2.87
N THR A 78 13.96 15.77 -3.82
CA THR A 78 13.17 16.04 -5.04
C THR A 78 11.73 15.55 -4.94
N TRP A 79 11.39 14.73 -3.99
CA TRP A 79 10.05 14.19 -3.74
C TRP A 79 9.27 15.07 -2.75
N ASP A 80 7.97 15.22 -2.94
CA ASP A 80 7.09 16.03 -2.09
C ASP A 80 6.24 15.19 -1.14
N VAL A 81 5.66 14.10 -1.66
CA VAL A 81 4.87 13.13 -0.89
C VAL A 81 5.34 11.75 -1.28
N VAL A 82 5.52 10.86 -0.32
CA VAL A 82 6.04 9.52 -0.58
C VAL A 82 5.14 8.49 0.07
N ASP A 83 4.60 7.60 -0.76
CA ASP A 83 3.80 6.47 -0.34
C ASP A 83 4.73 5.34 0.14
N VAL A 84 4.51 4.86 1.35
CA VAL A 84 5.34 3.83 1.99
C VAL A 84 4.48 2.93 2.88
N VAL A 85 4.96 1.71 3.13
CA VAL A 85 4.38 0.87 4.18
C VAL A 85 4.66 1.45 5.56
N ALA A 86 3.79 1.16 6.52
CA ALA A 86 3.88 1.70 7.88
C ALA A 86 5.25 1.49 8.54
N ALA A 87 5.85 0.30 8.39
CA ALA A 87 7.18 0.01 8.95
C ALA A 87 8.29 0.92 8.38
N ASP A 88 8.25 1.22 7.08
CA ASP A 88 9.22 2.13 6.47
C ASP A 88 8.96 3.59 6.88
N ALA A 89 7.69 3.99 7.08
CA ALA A 89 7.35 5.30 7.62
C ALA A 89 7.89 5.50 9.04
N MET A 90 7.71 4.53 9.93
CA MET A 90 8.27 4.56 11.29
C MET A 90 9.79 4.71 11.26
N ARG A 91 10.47 3.93 10.43
CA ARG A 91 11.92 4.01 10.25
C ARG A 91 12.38 5.38 9.75
N LEU A 92 11.69 5.95 8.76
CA LEU A 92 12.00 7.28 8.22
C LEU A 92 11.74 8.38 9.25
N CYS A 93 10.73 8.20 10.11
CA CYS A 93 10.43 9.09 11.22
C CYS A 93 11.56 9.08 12.26
N ASP A 94 11.98 7.91 12.73
CA ASP A 94 13.06 7.72 13.70
C ASP A 94 14.41 8.29 13.20
N GLU A 95 14.65 8.21 11.89
CA GLU A 95 15.83 8.79 11.25
C GLU A 95 15.72 10.33 11.02
N GLY A 96 14.58 10.94 11.34
CA GLY A 96 14.31 12.37 11.10
C GLY A 96 14.21 12.74 9.60
N LEU A 97 13.88 11.77 8.75
CA LEU A 97 13.74 11.93 7.30
C LEU A 97 12.30 12.24 6.86
N ALA A 98 11.32 11.98 7.71
CA ALA A 98 9.93 12.32 7.54
C ALA A 98 9.51 13.45 8.48
N MET A 99 8.53 14.25 8.06
CA MET A 99 7.97 15.34 8.84
C MET A 99 6.90 14.81 9.79
N GLU A 100 6.92 15.26 11.05
CA GLU A 100 5.84 15.02 12.02
C GLU A 100 4.55 15.73 11.58
N ILE A 101 3.42 15.03 11.71
CA ILE A 101 2.09 15.51 11.33
C ILE A 101 1.18 15.51 12.55
N ASP A 102 0.66 16.66 12.91
CA ASP A 102 -0.45 16.77 13.86
C ASP A 102 -1.77 16.43 13.11
N ALA A 103 -2.26 15.22 13.30
CA ALA A 103 -3.42 14.71 12.58
C ALA A 103 -4.66 15.62 12.75
N ASP A 104 -4.89 16.19 13.93
CA ASP A 104 -6.10 16.96 14.23
C ASP A 104 -6.10 18.37 13.66
N THR A 105 -4.93 18.93 13.37
CA THR A 105 -4.80 20.28 12.82
C THR A 105 -4.37 20.31 11.35
N GLN A 106 -3.79 19.21 10.84
CA GLN A 106 -3.19 19.15 9.50
C GLN A 106 -3.90 18.18 8.56
N LEU A 107 -4.80 17.31 9.07
CA LEU A 107 -5.65 16.45 8.25
C LEU A 107 -7.11 16.89 8.31
N ALA A 108 -7.90 16.52 7.28
CA ALA A 108 -9.31 16.84 7.25
C ALA A 108 -10.07 16.11 8.38
N PRO A 109 -10.97 16.75 9.14
CA PRO A 109 -11.87 16.06 10.05
C PRO A 109 -12.90 15.25 9.28
N ALA A 110 -13.53 14.26 9.93
CA ALA A 110 -14.68 13.56 9.35
C ALA A 110 -15.87 14.54 9.13
N PRO A 111 -16.84 14.21 8.25
CA PRO A 111 -17.97 15.11 7.94
C PRO A 111 -18.86 15.44 9.13
N ASP A 112 -18.88 14.61 10.17
CA ASP A 112 -19.65 14.84 11.42
C ASP A 112 -18.86 15.67 12.46
N GLY A 113 -17.60 16.02 12.14
CA GLY A 113 -16.69 16.79 13.00
C GLY A 113 -15.79 15.93 13.88
N THR A 114 -15.82 14.60 13.76
CA THR A 114 -14.86 13.70 14.43
C THR A 114 -13.44 14.06 13.98
N LEU A 115 -12.52 14.19 14.93
CA LEU A 115 -11.14 14.54 14.66
C LEU A 115 -10.43 13.46 13.87
N ALA A 116 -9.42 13.82 13.09
CA ALA A 116 -8.69 12.86 12.27
C ALA A 116 -8.00 11.78 13.12
N SER A 117 -7.45 12.14 14.29
CA SER A 117 -6.83 11.17 15.19
C SER A 117 -7.81 10.11 15.69
N GLU A 118 -9.07 10.46 15.94
CA GLU A 118 -10.12 9.52 16.35
C GLU A 118 -10.62 8.68 15.16
N ASP A 119 -10.76 9.28 13.98
CA ASP A 119 -11.30 8.63 12.78
C ASP A 119 -10.31 7.64 12.13
N PHE A 120 -9.02 7.91 12.20
CA PHE A 120 -7.96 6.96 11.84
C PHE A 120 -7.67 5.94 12.97
N GLY A 121 -7.83 6.36 14.22
CA GLY A 121 -7.64 5.53 15.41
C GLY A 121 -6.25 4.88 15.49
N GLU A 122 -6.21 3.58 15.75
CA GLU A 122 -4.98 2.80 15.89
C GLU A 122 -4.14 2.68 14.60
N LEU A 123 -4.67 3.11 13.46
CA LEU A 123 -3.91 3.10 12.20
C LEU A 123 -2.89 4.24 12.10
N LEU A 124 -2.97 5.26 12.98
CA LEU A 124 -1.93 6.28 13.14
C LEU A 124 -0.76 5.71 13.97
N VAL A 125 -0.01 4.79 13.38
CA VAL A 125 1.09 4.05 14.03
C VAL A 125 2.35 4.88 14.27
N SER A 126 2.46 6.06 13.69
CA SER A 126 3.59 6.99 13.84
C SER A 126 3.11 8.42 13.58
N GLU A 127 3.72 9.38 14.26
CA GLU A 127 3.46 10.81 14.05
C GLU A 127 3.90 11.34 12.68
N CYS A 128 4.71 10.57 11.94
CA CYS A 128 5.11 10.92 10.56
C CYS A 128 4.30 10.18 9.50
N PHE A 129 3.44 9.23 9.87
CA PHE A 129 2.70 8.37 8.95
C PHE A 129 1.25 8.83 8.80
N ILE A 130 0.83 9.00 7.56
CA ILE A 130 -0.55 9.35 7.21
C ILE A 130 -1.17 8.15 6.52
N PRO A 131 -1.97 7.33 7.23
CA PRO A 131 -2.51 6.10 6.65
C PRO A 131 -3.50 6.41 5.52
N GLN A 132 -3.40 5.65 4.44
CA GLN A 132 -4.24 5.76 3.26
C GLN A 132 -5.16 4.56 3.12
N ILE A 133 -4.55 3.37 3.09
CA ILE A 133 -5.25 2.11 2.89
C ILE A 133 -4.84 1.05 3.90
N VAL A 134 -5.77 0.12 4.12
CA VAL A 134 -5.49 -1.20 4.69
C VAL A 134 -5.51 -2.21 3.54
N TYR A 135 -4.40 -2.90 3.35
CA TYR A 135 -4.33 -4.03 2.43
C TYR A 135 -4.05 -5.33 3.18
N SER A 136 -4.13 -6.44 2.53
CA SER A 136 -3.73 -7.70 3.14
C SER A 136 -2.87 -8.53 2.19
N THR A 137 -1.89 -9.22 2.79
CA THR A 137 -1.26 -10.37 2.16
C THR A 137 -2.08 -11.60 2.47
N THR A 138 -2.52 -12.29 1.42
CA THR A 138 -3.40 -13.46 1.52
C THR A 138 -3.10 -14.47 0.42
N PHE A 139 -3.89 -15.54 0.27
CA PHE A 139 -3.65 -16.58 -0.71
C PHE A 139 -4.70 -16.60 -1.81
N GLY A 140 -4.22 -16.68 -3.07
CA GLY A 140 -5.01 -17.10 -4.20
C GLY A 140 -4.84 -18.61 -4.45
N TYR A 141 -5.88 -19.27 -4.92
CA TYR A 141 -5.82 -20.69 -5.34
C TYR A 141 -6.59 -20.92 -6.63
N ARG A 142 -6.13 -21.85 -7.44
CA ARG A 142 -6.81 -22.27 -8.69
C ARG A 142 -8.02 -23.11 -8.37
N THR A 143 -9.23 -22.61 -8.66
CA THR A 143 -10.49 -23.31 -8.40
C THR A 143 -10.66 -24.59 -9.22
N ASP A 144 -10.01 -24.68 -10.37
CA ASP A 144 -10.03 -25.84 -11.26
C ASP A 144 -8.92 -26.87 -10.94
N MET A 145 -8.00 -26.56 -9.99
CA MET A 145 -6.91 -27.45 -9.59
C MET A 145 -7.05 -28.00 -8.17
N VAL A 146 -7.86 -27.38 -7.31
CA VAL A 146 -8.06 -27.81 -5.91
C VAL A 146 -9.17 -28.86 -5.74
N GLY A 147 -9.77 -29.33 -6.83
CA GLY A 147 -10.84 -30.34 -6.81
C GLY A 147 -12.15 -29.79 -6.22
N ASP A 148 -12.97 -30.70 -5.67
CA ASP A 148 -14.32 -30.36 -5.17
C ASP A 148 -14.30 -29.71 -3.77
N THR A 149 -13.14 -29.61 -3.12
CA THR A 149 -13.00 -29.08 -1.75
C THR A 149 -12.03 -27.88 -1.76
N PRO A 150 -12.52 -26.66 -1.95
CA PRO A 150 -11.67 -25.47 -1.86
C PRO A 150 -11.00 -25.35 -0.49
N PRO A 151 -9.77 -24.78 -0.43
CA PRO A 151 -9.10 -24.54 0.83
C PRO A 151 -9.89 -23.52 1.68
N THR A 152 -9.99 -23.78 2.96
CA THR A 152 -10.66 -22.89 3.94
C THR A 152 -9.73 -22.42 5.04
N SER A 153 -8.50 -22.92 5.08
CA SER A 153 -7.46 -22.54 6.02
C SER A 153 -6.17 -22.20 5.29
N VAL A 154 -5.44 -21.22 5.82
CA VAL A 154 -4.09 -20.86 5.35
C VAL A 154 -3.15 -22.08 5.35
N CYS A 155 -3.38 -23.04 6.24
CA CYS A 155 -2.54 -24.25 6.34
C CYS A 155 -2.67 -25.19 5.14
N ALA A 156 -3.63 -24.98 4.25
CA ALA A 156 -3.70 -25.69 2.97
C ALA A 156 -2.45 -25.50 2.10
N ILE A 157 -1.69 -24.39 2.30
CA ILE A 157 -0.43 -24.16 1.59
C ILE A 157 0.62 -25.25 1.87
N PHE A 158 0.58 -25.83 3.08
CA PHE A 158 1.50 -26.88 3.52
C PHE A 158 0.97 -28.30 3.25
N ASP A 159 -0.29 -28.46 2.85
CA ASP A 159 -0.91 -29.76 2.56
C ASP A 159 -0.75 -30.08 1.07
N THR A 160 0.40 -30.66 0.72
CA THR A 160 0.72 -31.06 -0.66
C THR A 160 0.01 -32.34 -1.09
N ASP A 161 -0.50 -33.12 -0.14
CA ASP A 161 -1.26 -34.35 -0.41
C ASP A 161 -2.71 -34.01 -0.82
N ALA A 162 -3.38 -33.12 -0.06
CA ALA A 162 -4.74 -32.70 -0.40
C ALA A 162 -4.77 -31.76 -1.61
N TYR A 163 -3.76 -30.92 -1.78
CA TYR A 163 -3.65 -29.95 -2.86
C TYR A 163 -2.32 -30.11 -3.61
N PRO A 164 -2.20 -31.12 -4.48
CA PRO A 164 -0.95 -31.38 -5.20
C PRO A 164 -0.63 -30.28 -6.22
N GLY A 165 0.66 -29.94 -6.35
CA GLY A 165 1.15 -28.95 -7.28
C GLY A 165 2.06 -27.92 -6.61
N ARG A 166 2.61 -27.00 -7.38
CA ARG A 166 3.54 -25.99 -6.89
C ARG A 166 2.82 -24.85 -6.16
N ARG A 167 3.58 -24.19 -5.30
CA ARG A 167 3.17 -23.01 -4.54
C ARG A 167 3.93 -21.77 -5.02
N SER A 168 3.44 -20.59 -4.67
CA SER A 168 4.15 -19.33 -4.84
C SER A 168 4.14 -18.57 -3.52
N LEU A 169 5.32 -18.25 -2.98
CA LEU A 169 5.50 -17.50 -1.73
C LEU A 169 6.49 -16.37 -1.94
N GLU A 170 6.36 -15.33 -1.13
CA GLU A 170 7.28 -14.20 -1.18
C GLU A 170 8.68 -14.59 -0.68
N LYS A 171 9.74 -14.09 -1.34
CA LYS A 171 11.14 -14.41 -1.03
C LYS A 171 11.67 -13.61 0.17
N ARG A 172 10.90 -13.60 1.26
CA ARG A 172 11.27 -12.95 2.54
C ARG A 172 10.61 -13.67 3.71
N PRO A 173 11.11 -13.49 4.95
CA PRO A 173 10.57 -14.19 6.13
C PRO A 173 9.17 -13.72 6.52
N ILE A 174 8.89 -12.43 6.37
CA ILE A 174 7.61 -11.79 6.75
C ILE A 174 6.44 -12.54 6.12
N ASN A 175 5.39 -12.75 6.89
CA ASN A 175 4.20 -13.55 6.59
C ASN A 175 4.47 -15.06 6.51
N ASN A 176 5.57 -15.49 5.88
CA ASN A 176 5.88 -16.90 5.72
C ASN A 176 6.18 -17.59 7.05
N MET A 177 6.93 -16.94 7.96
CA MET A 177 7.27 -17.50 9.27
C MET A 177 6.05 -17.52 10.21
N GLU A 178 5.21 -16.49 10.15
CA GLU A 178 3.97 -16.43 10.91
C GLU A 178 3.02 -17.56 10.50
N TRP A 179 2.77 -17.72 9.19
CA TRP A 179 1.92 -18.82 8.69
C TRP A 179 2.52 -20.20 8.98
N ALA A 180 3.85 -20.34 8.90
CA ALA A 180 4.52 -21.57 9.25
C ALA A 180 4.26 -21.97 10.70
N LEU A 181 4.42 -21.06 11.65
CA LEU A 181 4.16 -21.31 13.08
C LEU A 181 2.67 -21.57 13.35
N LEU A 182 1.76 -20.76 12.77
CA LEU A 182 0.32 -21.00 12.88
C LEU A 182 -0.04 -22.41 12.43
N CYS A 183 0.52 -22.86 11.32
CA CYS A 183 0.24 -24.17 10.72
C CYS A 183 1.06 -25.30 11.37
N ASP A 184 1.96 -24.99 12.26
CA ASP A 184 2.66 -25.96 13.12
C ASP A 184 2.11 -25.98 14.56
N GLY A 185 0.95 -25.32 14.78
CA GLY A 185 0.16 -25.42 15.99
C GLY A 185 0.44 -24.34 17.04
N VAL A 186 1.21 -23.31 16.71
CA VAL A 186 1.42 -22.14 17.59
C VAL A 186 0.14 -21.30 17.58
N ALA A 187 -0.35 -20.91 18.76
CA ALA A 187 -1.51 -20.02 18.84
C ALA A 187 -1.17 -18.64 18.29
N LYS A 188 -2.15 -18.01 17.60
CA LYS A 188 -1.96 -16.72 16.93
C LYS A 188 -1.35 -15.64 17.84
N ALA A 189 -1.80 -15.60 19.10
CA ALA A 189 -1.31 -14.62 20.08
C ALA A 189 0.17 -14.84 20.49
N ASP A 190 0.69 -16.05 20.31
CA ASP A 190 2.01 -16.43 20.79
C ASP A 190 3.07 -16.43 19.67
N VAL A 191 2.66 -16.13 18.42
CA VAL A 191 3.54 -16.25 17.23
C VAL A 191 4.82 -15.42 17.38
N TYR A 192 4.70 -14.17 17.77
CA TYR A 192 5.86 -13.28 17.90
C TYR A 192 6.74 -13.64 19.11
N ASP A 193 6.15 -14.03 20.24
CA ASP A 193 6.91 -14.53 21.40
C ASP A 193 7.73 -15.78 21.04
N VAL A 194 7.18 -16.65 20.19
CA VAL A 194 7.88 -17.83 19.68
C VAL A 194 8.97 -17.43 18.70
N LEU A 195 8.70 -16.49 17.76
CA LEU A 195 9.69 -16.00 16.79
C LEU A 195 10.87 -15.25 17.42
N GLU A 196 10.74 -14.72 18.64
CA GLU A 196 11.87 -14.13 19.37
C GLU A 196 12.94 -15.17 19.72
N THR A 197 12.59 -16.44 19.76
CA THR A 197 13.49 -17.51 20.18
C THR A 197 14.16 -18.20 18.97
N GLU A 198 15.40 -18.66 19.13
CA GLU A 198 16.08 -19.46 18.09
C GLU A 198 15.34 -20.76 17.80
N GLU A 199 14.75 -21.38 18.82
CA GLU A 199 13.95 -22.60 18.71
C GLU A 199 12.68 -22.35 17.88
N GLY A 200 11.98 -21.25 18.11
CA GLY A 200 10.78 -20.89 17.33
C GLY A 200 11.09 -20.52 15.89
N GLN A 201 12.19 -19.81 15.65
CA GLN A 201 12.68 -19.56 14.30
C GLN A 201 13.01 -20.87 13.57
N ALA A 202 13.71 -21.80 14.25
CA ALA A 202 14.01 -23.12 13.69
C ALA A 202 12.73 -23.94 13.42
N GLN A 203 11.70 -23.83 14.27
CA GLN A 203 10.39 -24.46 14.07
C GLN A 203 9.73 -23.91 12.80
N ALA A 204 9.71 -22.58 12.60
CA ALA A 204 9.15 -21.96 11.41
C ALA A 204 9.88 -22.42 10.13
N PHE A 205 11.20 -22.43 10.12
CA PHE A 205 11.99 -22.93 9.00
C PHE A 205 11.74 -24.41 8.73
N ALA A 206 11.67 -25.25 9.77
CA ALA A 206 11.36 -26.68 9.62
C ALA A 206 9.99 -26.92 8.98
N LYS A 207 9.01 -26.08 9.30
CA LYS A 207 7.69 -26.10 8.64
C LYS A 207 7.78 -25.69 7.19
N LEU A 208 8.51 -24.62 6.87
CA LEU A 208 8.73 -24.18 5.49
C LEU A 208 9.52 -25.21 4.67
N ASP A 209 10.45 -25.95 5.28
CA ASP A 209 11.18 -27.04 4.62
C ASP A 209 10.23 -28.11 4.05
N THR A 210 9.06 -28.33 4.64
CA THR A 210 8.10 -29.34 4.15
C THR A 210 7.57 -29.04 2.75
N ILE A 211 7.68 -27.79 2.27
CA ILE A 211 7.19 -27.38 0.95
C ILE A 211 8.25 -26.67 0.11
N LYS A 212 9.43 -26.41 0.64
CA LYS A 212 10.48 -25.55 0.04
C LYS A 212 10.76 -25.88 -1.43
N GLU A 213 10.86 -27.16 -1.77
CA GLU A 213 11.16 -27.63 -3.13
C GLU A 213 9.99 -27.41 -4.12
N ASP A 214 8.75 -27.28 -3.59
CA ASP A 214 7.55 -27.04 -4.37
C ASP A 214 7.20 -25.57 -4.52
N VAL A 215 8.03 -24.65 -3.94
CA VAL A 215 7.75 -23.21 -3.95
C VAL A 215 8.50 -22.49 -5.07
N ILE A 216 7.77 -21.69 -5.83
CA ILE A 216 8.33 -20.60 -6.66
C ILE A 216 8.39 -19.36 -5.78
N TRP A 217 9.60 -18.93 -5.45
CA TRP A 217 9.85 -17.75 -4.59
C TRP A 217 9.82 -16.47 -5.41
N TRP A 218 8.80 -15.65 -5.18
CA TRP A 218 8.61 -14.40 -5.90
C TRP A 218 9.23 -13.18 -5.17
N SER A 219 9.56 -12.15 -5.94
CA SER A 219 10.07 -10.87 -5.43
C SER A 219 9.24 -9.67 -5.88
N ALA A 220 8.39 -9.84 -6.88
CA ALA A 220 7.47 -8.81 -7.35
C ALA A 220 6.03 -9.25 -7.15
N GLY A 221 5.18 -8.38 -6.57
CA GLY A 221 3.79 -8.72 -6.24
C GLY A 221 2.92 -9.11 -7.44
N ALA A 222 3.37 -8.89 -8.67
CA ALA A 222 2.72 -9.34 -9.90
C ALA A 222 3.03 -10.80 -10.26
N ASP A 223 4.05 -11.42 -9.67
CA ASP A 223 4.51 -12.76 -10.06
C ASP A 223 3.46 -13.84 -9.73
N THR A 224 2.97 -13.88 -8.49
CA THR A 224 1.95 -14.87 -8.09
C THR A 224 0.66 -14.79 -8.91
N PRO A 225 0.05 -13.62 -9.16
CA PRO A 225 -1.10 -13.52 -10.06
C PRO A 225 -0.82 -14.11 -11.44
N GLN A 226 0.34 -13.87 -12.03
CA GLN A 226 0.71 -14.43 -13.32
C GLN A 226 0.87 -15.95 -13.26
N LEU A 227 1.57 -16.47 -12.25
CA LEU A 227 1.74 -17.93 -12.04
C LEU A 227 0.40 -18.65 -11.83
N LEU A 228 -0.54 -18.00 -11.12
CA LEU A 228 -1.91 -18.50 -10.99
C LEU A 228 -2.67 -18.45 -12.32
N ALA A 229 -2.57 -17.37 -13.09
CA ALA A 229 -3.23 -17.25 -14.39
C ALA A 229 -2.76 -18.34 -15.35
N ASP A 230 -1.45 -18.60 -15.38
CA ASP A 230 -0.82 -19.59 -16.26
C ASP A 230 -1.02 -21.03 -15.77
N GLY A 231 -1.54 -21.24 -14.54
CA GLY A 231 -1.70 -22.56 -13.93
C GLY A 231 -0.38 -23.24 -13.54
N GLU A 232 0.69 -22.47 -13.36
CA GLU A 232 1.99 -22.98 -12.93
C GLU A 232 2.02 -23.31 -11.44
N VAL A 233 1.14 -22.68 -10.64
CA VAL A 233 0.97 -22.95 -9.22
C VAL A 233 -0.49 -23.23 -8.90
N VAL A 234 -0.73 -24.10 -7.90
CA VAL A 234 -2.08 -24.41 -7.41
C VAL A 234 -2.57 -23.34 -6.45
N MET A 235 -1.67 -22.76 -5.66
CA MET A 235 -1.95 -21.64 -4.75
C MET A 235 -0.69 -20.82 -4.46
N GLY A 236 -0.89 -19.57 -4.05
CA GLY A 236 0.23 -18.71 -3.70
C GLY A 236 -0.19 -17.46 -2.96
N SER A 237 0.73 -16.91 -2.18
CA SER A 237 0.52 -15.66 -1.46
C SER A 237 0.75 -14.45 -2.36
N THR A 238 -0.07 -13.43 -2.21
CA THR A 238 0.11 -12.10 -2.79
C THR A 238 -0.88 -11.11 -2.15
N TYR A 239 -0.91 -9.89 -2.63
CA TYR A 239 -1.79 -8.83 -2.13
C TYR A 239 -3.22 -9.00 -2.65
N ASN A 240 -4.21 -8.80 -1.75
CA ASN A 240 -5.62 -9.00 -2.07
C ASN A 240 -6.11 -8.20 -3.30
N GLY A 241 -5.65 -6.96 -3.50
CA GLY A 241 -6.02 -6.15 -4.66
C GLY A 241 -5.55 -6.75 -5.99
N ARG A 242 -4.42 -7.46 -6.01
CA ARG A 242 -3.93 -8.15 -7.20
C ARG A 242 -4.71 -9.43 -7.49
N LEU A 243 -5.15 -10.13 -6.44
CA LEU A 243 -6.07 -11.27 -6.60
C LEU A 243 -7.44 -10.82 -7.07
N PHE A 244 -7.94 -9.69 -6.55
CA PHE A 244 -9.19 -9.09 -7.02
C PHE A 244 -9.13 -8.83 -8.54
N ALA A 245 -8.09 -8.17 -9.03
CA ALA A 245 -7.92 -7.91 -10.45
C ALA A 245 -7.87 -9.22 -11.28
N LEU A 246 -7.17 -10.24 -10.78
CA LEU A 246 -7.10 -11.54 -11.43
C LEU A 246 -8.48 -12.23 -11.52
N ILE A 247 -9.28 -12.17 -10.46
CA ILE A 247 -10.59 -12.83 -10.34
C ILE A 247 -11.67 -12.02 -11.08
N GLU A 248 -11.77 -10.72 -10.77
CA GLU A 248 -12.92 -9.92 -11.18
C GLU A 248 -12.71 -9.17 -12.51
N GLU A 249 -11.49 -8.74 -12.81
CA GLU A 249 -11.22 -8.05 -14.08
C GLU A 249 -10.82 -9.05 -15.17
N GLN A 250 -9.90 -9.96 -14.87
CA GLN A 250 -9.37 -10.93 -15.84
C GLN A 250 -10.18 -12.22 -15.91
N LYS A 251 -11.14 -12.44 -14.97
CA LYS A 251 -12.04 -13.60 -14.92
C LYS A 251 -11.30 -14.95 -14.92
N GLN A 252 -10.16 -14.98 -14.27
CA GLN A 252 -9.41 -16.22 -14.11
C GLN A 252 -10.09 -17.17 -13.10
N PRO A 253 -9.97 -18.49 -13.25
CA PRO A 253 -10.54 -19.47 -12.32
C PRO A 253 -9.72 -19.53 -11.02
N VAL A 254 -9.72 -18.46 -10.26
CA VAL A 254 -8.98 -18.27 -9.01
C VAL A 254 -9.96 -17.89 -7.91
N GLY A 255 -9.78 -18.47 -6.73
CA GLY A 255 -10.45 -18.07 -5.50
C GLY A 255 -9.47 -17.35 -4.56
N MET A 256 -10.00 -16.56 -3.64
CA MET A 256 -9.22 -15.87 -2.60
C MET A 256 -9.52 -16.49 -1.24
N LEU A 257 -8.49 -16.71 -0.43
CA LEU A 257 -8.58 -17.28 0.91
C LEU A 257 -8.25 -16.18 1.94
N TRP A 258 -9.24 -15.81 2.74
CA TRP A 258 -9.10 -14.76 3.75
C TRP A 258 -8.62 -15.25 5.12
N ASP A 259 -8.55 -16.58 5.34
CA ASP A 259 -8.09 -17.16 6.60
C ASP A 259 -6.64 -16.81 6.88
N ALA A 260 -6.38 -16.27 8.06
CA ALA A 260 -5.07 -15.75 8.50
C ALA A 260 -4.43 -14.77 7.51
N GLN A 261 -5.26 -13.99 6.80
CA GLN A 261 -4.76 -12.85 6.04
C GLN A 261 -3.97 -11.92 6.97
N VAL A 262 -2.89 -11.35 6.50
CA VAL A 262 -2.08 -10.43 7.28
C VAL A 262 -2.39 -9.01 6.85
N PHE A 263 -2.95 -8.21 7.76
CA PHE A 263 -3.17 -6.78 7.52
C PHE A 263 -1.85 -6.04 7.57
N ASP A 264 -1.70 -5.11 6.65
CA ASP A 264 -0.65 -4.12 6.64
C ASP A 264 -1.21 -2.78 6.16
N LEU A 265 -0.50 -1.71 6.47
CA LEU A 265 -0.89 -0.35 6.19
C LEU A 265 0.04 0.23 5.14
N ASP A 266 -0.56 0.95 4.21
CA ASP A 266 0.14 1.80 3.27
C ASP A 266 -0.38 3.22 3.39
N GLY A 267 0.51 4.19 3.20
CA GLY A 267 0.16 5.59 3.38
C GLY A 267 1.32 6.52 3.05
N TRP A 268 1.18 7.77 3.39
CA TRP A 268 2.11 8.80 3.00
C TRP A 268 2.99 9.28 4.12
N ILE A 269 4.17 9.73 3.74
CA ILE A 269 5.03 10.62 4.51
C ILE A 269 5.32 11.87 3.68
N ILE A 270 5.65 12.98 4.38
CA ILE A 270 6.22 14.18 3.78
C ILE A 270 7.70 14.23 4.15
N PRO A 271 8.64 14.30 3.20
CA PRO A 271 10.07 14.36 3.51
C PRO A 271 10.43 15.59 4.34
N ALA A 272 11.23 15.42 5.39
CA ALA A 272 11.62 16.48 6.31
C ALA A 272 12.49 17.57 5.63
N GLY A 273 13.29 17.21 4.62
CA GLY A 273 14.24 18.09 3.94
C GLY A 273 13.67 19.09 2.93
N LEU A 274 12.32 19.20 2.83
CA LEU A 274 11.66 20.13 1.92
C LEU A 274 11.73 21.59 2.43
N SER A 275 11.61 22.56 1.49
CA SER A 275 11.34 23.96 1.84
C SER A 275 9.96 24.12 2.47
N ASP A 276 9.76 25.17 3.26
CA ASP A 276 8.47 25.46 3.92
C ASP A 276 7.32 25.57 2.90
N GLU A 277 7.58 26.13 1.71
CA GLU A 277 6.61 26.26 0.64
C GLU A 277 6.18 24.87 0.09
N ARG A 278 7.16 24.00 -0.16
CA ARG A 278 6.88 22.62 -0.63
C ARG A 278 6.17 21.79 0.45
N LYS A 279 6.55 21.94 1.73
CA LYS A 279 5.84 21.30 2.86
C LYS A 279 4.39 21.76 2.93
N ALA A 280 4.14 23.06 2.81
CA ALA A 280 2.78 23.59 2.85
C ALA A 280 1.92 23.04 1.69
N ARG A 281 2.47 22.93 0.48
CA ARG A 281 1.77 22.37 -0.67
C ARG A 281 1.53 20.86 -0.51
N ALA A 282 2.51 20.11 0.00
CA ALA A 282 2.34 18.70 0.31
C ALA A 282 1.23 18.47 1.35
N LEU A 283 1.19 19.30 2.41
CA LEU A 283 0.13 19.26 3.42
C LEU A 283 -1.25 19.58 2.84
N ASP A 284 -1.35 20.57 1.95
CA ASP A 284 -2.61 20.90 1.30
C ASP A 284 -3.14 19.73 0.45
N TYR A 285 -2.24 19.07 -0.31
CA TYR A 285 -2.58 17.83 -1.01
C TYR A 285 -3.01 16.72 -0.06
N ILE A 286 -2.27 16.48 1.02
CA ILE A 286 -2.59 15.44 2.01
C ILE A 286 -3.93 15.74 2.70
N TYR A 287 -4.18 17.00 3.06
CA TYR A 287 -5.48 17.39 3.60
C TYR A 287 -6.63 17.05 2.65
N PHE A 288 -6.48 17.33 1.36
CA PHE A 288 -7.46 16.99 0.34
C PHE A 288 -7.59 15.46 0.16
N ALA A 289 -6.46 14.74 0.05
CA ALA A 289 -6.44 13.31 -0.24
C ALA A 289 -6.95 12.47 0.94
N THR A 290 -6.79 12.95 2.17
CA THR A 290 -7.29 12.30 3.39
C THR A 290 -8.75 12.63 3.73
N ASP A 291 -9.45 13.41 2.92
CA ASP A 291 -10.90 13.60 3.08
C ASP A 291 -11.63 12.24 3.05
N THR A 292 -12.65 12.10 3.89
CA THR A 292 -13.45 10.87 4.03
C THR A 292 -13.91 10.31 2.71
N GLN A 293 -14.43 11.16 1.80
CA GLN A 293 -14.91 10.71 0.50
C GLN A 293 -13.77 10.31 -0.42
N ARG A 294 -12.64 11.01 -0.37
CA ARG A 294 -11.48 10.73 -1.23
C ARG A 294 -10.89 9.35 -0.93
N LEU A 295 -10.70 9.01 0.35
CA LEU A 295 -10.23 7.67 0.72
C LEU A 295 -11.22 6.57 0.28
N ALA A 296 -12.53 6.81 0.41
CA ALA A 296 -13.54 5.88 -0.10
C ALA A 296 -13.54 5.78 -1.64
N ASP A 297 -13.20 6.86 -2.35
CA ASP A 297 -13.16 6.88 -3.80
C ASP A 297 -12.05 5.99 -4.38
N GLN A 298 -10.92 5.82 -3.68
CA GLN A 298 -9.87 4.90 -4.13
C GLN A 298 -10.36 3.45 -4.18
N ALA A 299 -11.20 3.04 -3.23
CA ALA A 299 -11.78 1.70 -3.21
C ALA A 299 -12.67 1.38 -4.42
N LYS A 300 -13.05 2.37 -5.24
CA LYS A 300 -13.76 2.16 -6.53
C LYS A 300 -12.85 1.60 -7.63
N TYR A 301 -11.53 1.66 -7.46
CA TYR A 301 -10.55 1.30 -8.47
C TYR A 301 -9.63 0.15 -8.03
N ILE A 302 -9.55 -0.11 -6.72
CA ILE A 302 -8.73 -1.19 -6.17
C ILE A 302 -9.35 -1.69 -4.85
N SER A 303 -9.29 -2.99 -4.58
CA SER A 303 -9.94 -3.60 -3.41
C SER A 303 -9.10 -3.48 -2.13
N TYR A 304 -8.67 -2.27 -1.80
CA TYR A 304 -8.02 -1.95 -0.53
C TYR A 304 -8.97 -1.17 0.37
N GLY A 305 -8.99 -1.50 1.65
CA GLY A 305 -9.86 -0.82 2.61
C GLY A 305 -9.38 0.61 2.87
N PRO A 306 -10.26 1.62 2.87
CA PRO A 306 -9.86 2.96 3.26
C PRO A 306 -9.44 2.99 4.74
N ALA A 307 -8.42 3.79 5.07
CA ALA A 307 -7.88 3.84 6.42
C ALA A 307 -8.75 4.59 7.43
N ARG A 308 -9.76 5.34 7.00
CA ARG A 308 -10.70 6.03 7.91
C ARG A 308 -11.93 5.21 8.22
N ALA A 309 -12.34 5.19 9.48
CA ALA A 309 -13.61 4.59 9.90
C ALA A 309 -14.81 5.24 9.19
N SER A 310 -14.79 6.57 9.03
CA SER A 310 -15.83 7.33 8.31
C SER A 310 -15.91 7.02 6.83
N SER A 311 -14.83 6.54 6.20
CA SER A 311 -14.77 6.22 4.78
C SER A 311 -15.34 4.83 4.46
N ALA A 312 -15.22 3.87 5.36
CA ALA A 312 -15.62 2.48 5.13
C ALA A 312 -17.10 2.33 4.68
N PRO A 313 -18.09 3.04 5.29
CA PRO A 313 -19.48 2.98 4.83
C PRO A 313 -19.74 3.61 3.46
N LEU A 314 -18.79 4.39 2.93
CA LEU A 314 -18.88 5.07 1.65
C LEU A 314 -18.26 4.29 0.50
N VAL A 315 -17.64 3.15 0.78
CA VAL A 315 -17.16 2.22 -0.24
C VAL A 315 -18.35 1.75 -1.08
N GLY A 316 -18.28 1.97 -2.39
CA GLY A 316 -19.39 1.73 -3.30
C GLY A 316 -19.05 0.73 -4.39
N MET A 317 -19.61 0.98 -5.57
CA MET A 317 -19.41 0.14 -6.75
C MET A 317 -18.05 0.38 -7.40
N HIS A 318 -17.44 -0.69 -7.93
CA HIS A 318 -16.27 -0.56 -8.81
C HIS A 318 -16.61 0.33 -10.01
N ALA A 319 -15.71 1.27 -10.33
CA ALA A 319 -15.95 2.31 -11.32
C ALA A 319 -16.28 1.77 -12.72
N GLU A 320 -15.68 0.66 -13.13
CA GLU A 320 -15.81 0.07 -14.45
C GLU A 320 -16.64 -1.22 -14.45
N LEU A 321 -16.47 -2.08 -13.44
CA LEU A 321 -17.10 -3.41 -13.40
C LEU A 321 -18.55 -3.36 -12.91
N GLY A 322 -18.94 -2.32 -12.18
CA GLY A 322 -20.27 -2.19 -11.61
C GLY A 322 -20.61 -3.24 -10.55
N ILE A 323 -19.61 -3.78 -9.86
CA ILE A 323 -19.75 -4.70 -8.74
C ILE A 323 -19.60 -3.95 -7.41
N ASP A 324 -20.24 -4.42 -6.37
CA ASP A 324 -20.08 -3.89 -5.02
C ASP A 324 -18.68 -4.23 -4.49
N MET A 325 -17.93 -3.22 -4.08
CA MET A 325 -16.54 -3.38 -3.62
C MET A 325 -16.43 -3.80 -2.16
N ALA A 326 -17.43 -3.54 -1.32
CA ALA A 326 -17.37 -3.84 0.10
C ALA A 326 -17.01 -5.31 0.41
N PRO A 327 -17.61 -6.34 -0.24
CA PRO A 327 -17.26 -7.74 0.01
C PRO A 327 -15.83 -8.14 -0.44
N HIS A 328 -15.16 -7.29 -1.21
CA HIS A 328 -13.79 -7.53 -1.70
C HIS A 328 -12.72 -6.83 -0.87
N MET A 329 -13.13 -6.10 0.18
CA MET A 329 -12.20 -5.41 1.08
C MET A 329 -11.64 -6.37 2.13
N PRO A 330 -10.35 -6.26 2.48
CA PRO A 330 -9.78 -7.05 3.57
C PRO A 330 -10.43 -6.72 4.91
N THR A 331 -10.94 -5.50 5.06
CA THR A 331 -11.62 -4.98 6.25
C THR A 331 -13.10 -5.35 6.33
N ASP A 332 -13.68 -6.00 5.31
CA ASP A 332 -15.06 -6.51 5.41
C ASP A 332 -15.17 -7.46 6.61
N PRO A 333 -16.23 -7.36 7.45
CA PRO A 333 -16.39 -8.18 8.65
C PRO A 333 -16.34 -9.69 8.41
N GLU A 334 -16.76 -10.17 7.24
CA GLU A 334 -16.70 -11.60 6.89
C GLU A 334 -15.25 -12.00 6.56
N ASN A 335 -14.51 -11.16 5.85
CA ASN A 335 -13.12 -11.41 5.45
C ASN A 335 -12.17 -11.26 6.64
N ALA A 336 -12.46 -10.34 7.57
CA ALA A 336 -11.61 -10.03 8.73
C ALA A 336 -11.78 -10.99 9.92
N LYS A 337 -12.62 -12.01 9.85
CA LYS A 337 -12.92 -12.91 10.99
C LYS A 337 -11.72 -13.56 11.63
N ASN A 338 -10.72 -13.91 10.84
CA ASN A 338 -9.49 -14.56 11.31
C ASN A 338 -8.23 -13.87 10.78
N THR A 339 -8.20 -12.55 10.84
CA THR A 339 -7.04 -11.75 10.45
C THR A 339 -5.88 -11.97 11.41
N PHE A 340 -4.67 -12.09 10.87
CA PHE A 340 -3.44 -12.01 11.62
C PHE A 340 -2.95 -10.57 11.64
N LEU A 341 -2.68 -10.03 12.82
CA LEU A 341 -2.21 -8.66 12.97
C LEU A 341 -0.67 -8.63 12.85
N TYR A 342 -0.20 -7.82 11.93
CA TYR A 342 1.22 -7.54 11.78
C TYR A 342 1.75 -6.77 12.98
N ASN A 343 2.90 -7.16 13.51
CA ASN A 343 3.57 -6.43 14.60
C ASN A 343 4.73 -5.60 14.04
N TYR A 344 4.46 -4.32 13.78
CA TYR A 344 5.43 -3.39 13.19
C TYR A 344 6.66 -3.20 14.05
N GLU A 345 6.50 -3.06 15.39
CA GLU A 345 7.58 -2.85 16.34
C GLU A 345 8.50 -4.07 16.37
N TRP A 346 7.90 -5.26 16.46
CA TRP A 346 8.66 -6.51 16.45
C TRP A 346 9.47 -6.67 15.16
N TRP A 347 8.85 -6.44 14.01
CA TRP A 347 9.55 -6.54 12.72
C TRP A 347 10.59 -5.43 12.51
N ALA A 348 10.44 -4.26 13.10
CA ALA A 348 11.47 -3.22 13.09
C ALA A 348 12.75 -3.70 13.74
N ASP A 349 12.64 -4.46 14.84
CA ASP A 349 13.80 -4.97 15.60
C ASP A 349 14.44 -6.22 14.99
N TYR A 350 13.65 -7.14 14.42
CA TYR A 350 14.12 -8.47 14.02
C TYR A 350 14.31 -8.66 12.51
N ARG A 351 13.86 -7.72 11.69
CA ARG A 351 13.82 -7.86 10.23
C ARG A 351 15.17 -8.19 9.60
N ASP A 352 16.20 -7.41 9.88
CA ASP A 352 17.50 -7.54 9.22
C ASP A 352 18.16 -8.90 9.52
N ASP A 353 18.04 -9.39 10.76
CA ASP A 353 18.55 -10.70 11.15
C ASP A 353 17.78 -11.84 10.48
N LEU A 354 16.45 -11.77 10.48
CA LEU A 354 15.61 -12.80 9.88
C LEU A 354 15.69 -12.80 8.34
N ASP A 355 15.84 -11.65 7.70
CA ASP A 355 16.10 -11.57 6.26
C ASP A 355 17.43 -12.29 5.92
N ALA A 356 18.50 -12.05 6.68
CA ALA A 356 19.77 -12.73 6.48
C ALA A 356 19.66 -14.25 6.70
N LYS A 357 18.98 -14.70 7.77
CA LYS A 357 18.72 -16.12 8.04
C LYS A 357 17.88 -16.77 6.94
N PHE A 358 16.84 -16.09 6.47
CA PHE A 358 15.96 -16.58 5.42
C PHE A 358 16.70 -16.74 4.08
N GLN A 359 17.53 -15.77 3.69
CA GLN A 359 18.35 -15.89 2.47
C GLN A 359 19.38 -17.01 2.59
N ALA A 360 20.00 -17.19 3.77
CA ALA A 360 20.93 -18.29 4.03
C ALA A 360 20.20 -19.65 3.94
N TRP A 361 18.99 -19.75 4.51
CA TRP A 361 18.16 -20.95 4.44
C TRP A 361 17.71 -21.26 3.00
N LEU A 362 17.31 -20.27 2.19
CA LEU A 362 16.94 -20.45 0.79
C LEU A 362 18.10 -21.00 -0.07
N SER A 363 19.33 -20.69 0.31
CA SER A 363 20.53 -21.11 -0.45
C SER A 363 21.01 -22.52 -0.14
N GLN A 364 20.43 -23.20 0.83
CA GLN A 364 20.73 -24.60 1.20
C GLN A 364 19.89 -25.58 0.38
#